data_5ac9ec0e4d2770ebfab472b62507dfd6
#
_entry.id   5ac9ec0e4d2770ebfab472b62507dfd6
#
_cell.length_a   1.000
_cell.length_b   1.000
_cell.length_c   1.000
_cell.angle_alpha   90.00
_cell.angle_beta   90.00
_cell.angle_gamma   90.00
#
_symmetry.space_group_name_H-M   'P 1'
#
loop_
_entity.id
_entity.type
_entity.pdbx_description
1 polymer ?
#
loop_
_entity_poly.entity_id
_entity_poly.type
_entity_poly.pdbx_seq_one_letter_code
_entity_poly.pdbx_strand_id
1 'polypeptide(L)'
;MKRIAFRSTALAAALLGCSALSMPSATAQEPVEITFFIWAGSNQGVVPMEVIEAYQKENPHVTINILESNNTITYPKMVAARRTTPDDPLVHCGFFNVDSITKGDVDDMWESIDPELVPNIETVFDQYRRPDDRGVGYQMLGIGLIYNKDQVSEPPTSWSDLWSEGYRGRVTMFDYDTRMMVVASRLNGGDERNMDPGFEVWSENAENLKALVDSNDALKNLLVSGDAWIAPWFSPISYIWIKEGAPLGFAVPEEGAIAFPIFLTIAKGVDDAERKVCSDLVNTLLSTENASRYGQLTYSIPVVNGATATEEQMSNPALNLEIAESAIVPDYNFIAEMTPEWRQRWDREVKFKLR
;
A
#
# COMPACT_ATOMS: atom_id res chain seq x y z
N MET A 1 67.13 56.71 70.83
CA MET A 1 66.64 55.35 70.47
C MET A 1 65.15 55.39 70.45
N LYS A 2 64.52 55.52 69.24
CA LYS A 2 63.08 55.61 69.13
C LYS A 2 62.57 54.30 68.48
N ARG A 3 61.67 53.62 69.17
CA ARG A 3 60.98 52.44 68.65
C ARG A 3 59.79 52.87 67.82
N ILE A 4 59.74 52.41 66.62
CA ILE A 4 58.61 52.60 65.68
C ILE A 4 57.71 51.36 65.79
N ALA A 5 56.43 51.58 66.13
CA ALA A 5 55.43 50.54 66.19
C ALA A 5 54.76 50.40 64.84
N PHE A 6 54.75 49.18 64.26
CA PHE A 6 54.00 48.86 63.05
C PHE A 6 52.54 48.46 63.43
N ARG A 7 51.58 49.11 62.88
CA ARG A 7 50.17 48.76 62.96
C ARG A 7 49.86 47.84 61.76
N SER A 8 49.45 46.59 62.10
CA SER A 8 48.94 45.62 61.11
C SER A 8 47.47 45.92 60.84
N THR A 9 47.17 46.25 59.59
CA THR A 9 45.77 46.35 59.04
C THR A 9 45.37 44.99 58.50
N ALA A 10 44.34 44.40 59.10
CA ALA A 10 43.74 43.16 58.62
C ALA A 10 42.81 43.48 57.42
N LEU A 11 43.09 42.90 56.26
CA LEU A 11 42.27 42.97 55.08
C LEU A 11 41.28 41.81 55.15
N ALA A 12 39.98 42.11 55.27
CA ALA A 12 38.91 41.12 55.21
C ALA A 12 38.65 40.83 53.73
N ALA A 13 38.96 39.61 53.28
CA ALA A 13 38.60 39.11 51.95
C ALA A 13 37.13 38.61 51.95
N ALA A 14 36.26 39.33 51.28
CA ALA A 14 34.92 38.89 51.01
C ALA A 14 34.94 37.80 49.91
N LEU A 15 34.66 36.55 50.27
CA LEU A 15 34.41 35.45 49.34
C LEU A 15 33.02 35.62 48.71
N LEU A 16 32.97 36.12 47.46
CA LEU A 16 31.81 36.04 46.59
C LEU A 16 31.66 34.58 46.17
N GLY A 17 30.71 33.86 46.75
CA GLY A 17 30.29 32.55 46.28
C GLY A 17 29.58 32.66 44.94
N CYS A 18 30.25 32.31 43.85
CA CYS A 18 29.59 32.02 42.56
C CYS A 18 28.79 30.72 42.72
N SER A 19 27.49 30.84 42.94
CA SER A 19 26.56 29.73 42.74
C SER A 19 26.52 29.44 41.25
N ALA A 20 27.27 28.43 40.79
CA ALA A 20 27.11 27.88 39.45
C ALA A 20 25.70 27.26 39.39
N LEU A 21 24.79 27.93 38.71
CA LEU A 21 23.54 27.33 38.26
C LEU A 21 23.93 26.20 37.29
N SER A 22 23.90 24.97 37.78
CA SER A 22 23.95 23.77 36.93
C SER A 22 22.71 23.80 36.05
N MET A 23 22.84 24.29 34.81
CA MET A 23 21.86 24.01 33.79
C MET A 23 21.83 22.49 33.61
N PRO A 24 20.65 21.85 33.60
CA PRO A 24 20.59 20.44 33.23
C PRO A 24 21.18 20.34 31.82
N SER A 25 22.25 19.55 31.68
CA SER A 25 22.74 19.15 30.35
C SER A 25 21.56 18.46 29.69
N ALA A 26 21.02 19.06 28.63
CA ALA A 26 20.16 18.32 27.72
C ALA A 26 21.01 17.12 27.27
N THR A 27 20.64 15.92 27.71
CA THR A 27 21.22 14.68 27.16
C THR A 27 20.94 14.73 25.66
N ALA A 28 21.99 14.88 24.86
CA ALA A 28 21.85 14.77 23.40
C ALA A 28 21.22 13.39 23.13
N GLN A 29 20.09 13.40 22.45
CA GLN A 29 19.46 12.14 22.00
C GLN A 29 20.43 11.45 21.04
N GLU A 30 20.55 10.11 21.17
CA GLU A 30 21.36 9.32 20.24
C GLU A 30 20.83 9.50 18.81
N PRO A 31 21.72 9.63 17.82
CA PRO A 31 21.32 9.70 16.42
C PRO A 31 20.57 8.43 16.01
N VAL A 32 19.45 8.59 15.31
CA VAL A 32 18.66 7.49 14.72
C VAL A 32 18.62 7.67 13.22
N GLU A 33 18.91 6.62 12.47
CA GLU A 33 18.87 6.62 11.02
C GLU A 33 17.98 5.49 10.51
N ILE A 34 16.96 5.82 9.67
CA ILE A 34 16.09 4.83 9.07
C ILE A 34 15.98 5.03 7.56
N THR A 35 15.55 3.98 6.85
CA THR A 35 15.13 4.03 5.44
C THR A 35 13.63 3.82 5.35
N PHE A 36 12.91 4.81 4.80
CA PHE A 36 11.49 4.73 4.50
C PHE A 36 11.27 4.44 3.02
N PHE A 37 10.52 3.37 2.70
CA PHE A 37 10.23 2.97 1.33
C PHE A 37 8.93 3.59 0.82
N ILE A 38 8.99 4.23 -0.34
CA ILE A 38 7.84 4.76 -1.09
C ILE A 38 7.86 4.24 -2.53
N TRP A 39 6.69 4.24 -3.16
CA TRP A 39 6.61 3.92 -4.58
C TRP A 39 7.04 5.10 -5.45
N ALA A 40 7.72 4.77 -6.55
CA ALA A 40 8.18 5.75 -7.53
C ALA A 40 7.02 6.29 -8.38
N GLY A 41 7.03 7.58 -8.63
CA GLY A 41 6.16 8.27 -9.58
C GLY A 41 4.75 8.59 -9.10
N SER A 42 3.96 9.22 -9.96
CA SER A 42 2.52 9.50 -9.80
C SER A 42 2.10 10.14 -8.46
N ASN A 43 2.84 11.11 -7.95
CA ASN A 43 2.60 11.81 -6.68
C ASN A 43 2.67 10.92 -5.42
N GLN A 44 3.14 9.67 -5.52
CA GLN A 44 3.20 8.72 -4.40
C GLN A 44 4.06 9.24 -3.24
N GLY A 45 5.11 10.02 -3.53
CA GLY A 45 6.02 10.58 -2.55
C GLY A 45 5.55 11.86 -1.88
N VAL A 46 4.55 12.59 -2.41
CA VAL A 46 4.23 13.95 -1.95
C VAL A 46 3.89 13.98 -0.46
N VAL A 47 2.88 13.25 -0.03
CA VAL A 47 2.46 13.24 1.38
C VAL A 47 3.51 12.62 2.30
N PRO A 48 4.10 11.45 1.97
CA PRO A 48 5.16 10.89 2.83
C PRO A 48 6.36 11.80 3.00
N MET A 49 6.83 12.46 1.94
CA MET A 49 7.97 13.38 2.03
C MET A 49 7.68 14.59 2.91
N GLU A 50 6.49 15.16 2.83
CA GLU A 50 6.08 16.28 3.70
C GLU A 50 5.98 15.85 5.16
N VAL A 51 5.44 14.66 5.45
CA VAL A 51 5.38 14.07 6.79
C VAL A 51 6.80 13.84 7.34
N ILE A 52 7.69 13.28 6.52
CA ILE A 52 9.09 13.02 6.89
C ILE A 52 9.84 14.34 7.16
N GLU A 53 9.69 15.34 6.29
CA GLU A 53 10.33 16.66 6.48
C GLU A 53 9.86 17.33 7.76
N ALA A 54 8.56 17.31 8.05
CA ALA A 54 8.00 17.85 9.29
C ALA A 54 8.54 17.10 10.52
N TYR A 55 8.59 15.77 10.48
CA TYR A 55 9.11 14.94 11.55
C TYR A 55 10.59 15.22 11.86
N GLN A 56 11.45 15.27 10.83
CA GLN A 56 12.88 15.55 11.01
C GLN A 56 13.15 16.97 11.54
N LYS A 57 12.30 17.93 11.19
CA LYS A 57 12.40 19.30 11.72
C LYS A 57 12.15 19.34 13.24
N GLU A 58 11.22 18.53 13.73
CA GLU A 58 10.90 18.41 15.16
C GLU A 58 11.89 17.50 15.90
N ASN A 59 12.51 16.55 15.18
CA ASN A 59 13.44 15.55 15.69
C ASN A 59 14.80 15.63 14.98
N PRO A 60 15.63 16.67 15.23
CA PRO A 60 16.86 16.91 14.47
C PRO A 60 17.95 15.84 14.66
N HIS A 61 17.78 14.92 15.60
CA HIS A 61 18.65 13.76 15.81
C HIS A 61 18.27 12.57 14.93
N VAL A 62 17.14 12.64 14.19
CA VAL A 62 16.65 11.59 13.31
C VAL A 62 16.97 11.91 11.85
N THR A 63 17.56 10.96 11.16
CA THR A 63 17.77 10.99 9.70
C THR A 63 16.89 9.94 9.04
N ILE A 64 16.05 10.35 8.08
CA ILE A 64 15.19 9.45 7.33
C ILE A 64 15.59 9.48 5.86
N ASN A 65 16.17 8.38 5.40
CA ASN A 65 16.48 8.17 3.99
C ASN A 65 15.24 7.67 3.25
N ILE A 66 14.97 8.23 2.08
CA ILE A 66 13.85 7.81 1.24
C ILE A 66 14.36 6.87 0.15
N LEU A 67 13.82 5.64 0.13
CA LEU A 67 14.01 4.71 -0.97
C LEU A 67 12.79 4.75 -1.89
N GLU A 68 12.95 5.42 -3.03
CA GLU A 68 11.92 5.48 -4.07
C GLU A 68 12.12 4.35 -5.09
N SER A 69 11.20 3.39 -5.15
CA SER A 69 11.31 2.20 -6.01
C SER A 69 9.92 1.53 -6.19
N ASN A 70 9.88 0.24 -6.48
CA ASN A 70 8.68 -0.58 -6.49
C ASN A 70 8.86 -1.88 -5.69
N ASN A 71 7.75 -2.52 -5.32
CA ASN A 71 7.79 -3.73 -4.50
C ASN A 71 8.52 -4.89 -5.19
N THR A 72 8.38 -5.05 -6.50
CA THR A 72 8.99 -6.13 -7.26
C THR A 72 10.51 -6.09 -7.22
N ILE A 73 11.09 -4.88 -7.15
CA ILE A 73 12.54 -4.67 -7.05
C ILE A 73 13.00 -4.69 -5.59
N THR A 74 12.23 -4.03 -4.69
CA THR A 74 12.67 -3.77 -3.32
C THR A 74 12.51 -4.99 -2.43
N TYR A 75 11.37 -5.68 -2.48
CA TYR A 75 11.08 -6.80 -1.60
C TYR A 75 12.13 -7.94 -1.67
N PRO A 76 12.53 -8.45 -2.85
CA PRO A 76 13.58 -9.48 -2.92
C PRO A 76 14.93 -9.04 -2.34
N LYS A 77 15.27 -7.75 -2.44
CA LYS A 77 16.49 -7.19 -1.84
C LYS A 77 16.41 -7.16 -0.32
N MET A 78 15.24 -6.82 0.25
CA MET A 78 14.99 -6.87 1.69
C MET A 78 15.15 -8.29 2.23
N VAL A 79 14.56 -9.29 1.57
CA VAL A 79 14.74 -10.71 1.93
C VAL A 79 16.19 -11.15 1.89
N ALA A 80 16.95 -10.71 0.87
CA ALA A 80 18.38 -11.01 0.77
C ALA A 80 19.20 -10.32 1.87
N ALA A 81 18.92 -9.05 2.17
CA ALA A 81 19.61 -8.29 3.22
C ALA A 81 19.36 -8.91 4.61
N ARG A 82 18.11 -9.27 4.94
CA ARG A 82 17.76 -9.89 6.23
C ARG A 82 18.56 -11.18 6.51
N ARG A 83 18.96 -11.93 5.48
CA ARG A 83 19.78 -13.14 5.65
C ARG A 83 21.22 -12.84 6.04
N THR A 84 21.72 -11.65 5.75
CA THR A 84 23.12 -11.23 6.00
C THR A 84 23.23 -10.25 7.14
N THR A 85 22.25 -9.37 7.31
CA THR A 85 22.17 -8.31 8.33
C THR A 85 20.79 -8.33 8.98
N PRO A 86 20.47 -9.34 9.82
CA PRO A 86 19.11 -9.49 10.38
C PRO A 86 18.67 -8.34 11.28
N ASP A 87 19.62 -7.62 11.89
CA ASP A 87 19.39 -6.51 12.83
C ASP A 87 19.70 -5.14 12.17
N ASP A 88 19.80 -5.08 10.84
CA ASP A 88 20.03 -3.84 10.08
C ASP A 88 19.24 -3.97 8.75
N PRO A 89 17.94 -3.69 8.76
CA PRO A 89 17.07 -3.90 7.62
C PRO A 89 17.35 -2.87 6.51
N LEU A 90 17.39 -3.32 5.25
CA LEU A 90 17.53 -2.44 4.07
C LEU A 90 16.43 -1.35 4.01
N VAL A 91 15.25 -1.68 4.48
CA VAL A 91 14.07 -0.81 4.62
C VAL A 91 13.50 -1.03 6.00
N HIS A 92 13.34 0.04 6.76
CA HIS A 92 12.83 -0.01 8.13
C HIS A 92 11.30 0.03 8.16
N CYS A 93 10.69 0.87 7.35
CA CYS A 93 9.23 0.95 7.18
C CYS A 93 8.85 1.55 5.83
N GLY A 94 7.57 1.46 5.45
CA GLY A 94 7.10 2.04 4.20
C GLY A 94 5.86 1.37 3.62
N PHE A 95 5.62 1.59 2.30
CA PHE A 95 4.43 1.12 1.59
C PHE A 95 4.65 -0.21 0.91
N PHE A 96 3.79 -1.18 1.23
CA PHE A 96 3.82 -2.48 0.57
C PHE A 96 2.42 -2.88 0.10
N ASN A 97 2.35 -3.41 -1.12
CA ASN A 97 1.12 -3.99 -1.62
C ASN A 97 0.83 -5.34 -0.97
N VAL A 98 -0.41 -5.80 -1.10
CA VAL A 98 -0.87 -7.05 -0.51
C VAL A 98 -0.03 -8.27 -0.93
N ASP A 99 0.45 -8.31 -2.18
CA ASP A 99 1.27 -9.42 -2.67
C ASP A 99 2.64 -9.51 -1.96
N SER A 100 3.23 -8.35 -1.63
CA SER A 100 4.49 -8.29 -0.90
C SER A 100 4.32 -8.55 0.58
N ILE A 101 3.19 -8.09 1.14
CA ILE A 101 2.91 -8.28 2.56
C ILE A 101 2.68 -9.75 2.89
N THR A 102 1.92 -10.47 2.04
CA THR A 102 1.65 -11.90 2.22
C THR A 102 2.88 -12.77 2.04
N LYS A 103 3.77 -12.41 1.09
CA LYS A 103 5.08 -13.07 0.98
C LYS A 103 5.94 -12.81 2.21
N GLY A 104 5.90 -11.59 2.74
CA GLY A 104 6.64 -11.20 3.93
C GLY A 104 6.16 -11.90 5.20
N ASP A 105 4.92 -12.35 5.27
CA ASP A 105 4.45 -13.22 6.36
C ASP A 105 5.15 -14.58 6.33
N VAL A 106 5.26 -15.17 5.14
CA VAL A 106 5.97 -16.46 4.95
C VAL A 106 7.46 -16.32 5.25
N ASP A 107 8.07 -15.21 4.83
CA ASP A 107 9.49 -14.92 5.02
C ASP A 107 9.80 -14.32 6.41
N ASP A 108 8.79 -14.12 7.27
CA ASP A 108 8.89 -13.52 8.61
C ASP A 108 9.56 -12.13 8.59
N MET A 109 9.11 -11.25 7.70
CA MET A 109 9.71 -9.95 7.42
C MET A 109 9.15 -8.79 8.24
N TRP A 110 7.96 -8.93 8.85
CA TRP A 110 7.24 -7.82 9.44
C TRP A 110 7.17 -7.88 10.96
N GLU A 111 7.37 -6.72 11.61
CA GLU A 111 7.03 -6.49 13.01
C GLU A 111 5.52 -6.29 13.17
N SER A 112 4.99 -6.65 14.34
CA SER A 112 3.66 -6.20 14.75
C SER A 112 3.70 -4.71 15.07
N ILE A 113 2.70 -3.98 14.58
CA ILE A 113 2.51 -2.56 14.90
C ILE A 113 1.82 -2.47 16.26
N ASP A 114 2.45 -1.78 17.21
CA ASP A 114 1.89 -1.57 18.54
C ASP A 114 0.79 -0.49 18.49
N PRO A 115 -0.48 -0.80 18.80
CA PRO A 115 -1.55 0.19 18.83
C PRO A 115 -1.34 1.33 19.84
N GLU A 116 -0.55 1.13 20.90
CA GLU A 116 -0.21 2.19 21.82
C GLU A 116 0.71 3.25 21.18
N LEU A 117 1.57 2.83 20.24
CA LEU A 117 2.44 3.72 19.47
C LEU A 117 1.76 4.25 18.21
N VAL A 118 0.77 3.54 17.69
CA VAL A 118 0.04 3.87 16.44
C VAL A 118 -1.48 3.92 16.70
N PRO A 119 -1.98 4.84 17.53
CA PRO A 119 -3.41 4.88 17.90
C PRO A 119 -4.34 5.08 16.69
N ASN A 120 -3.89 5.70 15.59
CA ASN A 120 -4.68 5.85 14.37
C ASN A 120 -5.00 4.52 13.66
N ILE A 121 -4.39 3.41 14.07
CA ILE A 121 -4.76 2.07 13.57
C ILE A 121 -6.24 1.77 13.81
N GLU A 122 -6.84 2.31 14.89
CA GLU A 122 -8.25 2.13 15.22
C GLU A 122 -9.20 2.83 14.24
N THR A 123 -8.69 3.75 13.42
CA THR A 123 -9.50 4.43 12.39
C THR A 123 -9.60 3.63 11.10
N VAL A 124 -8.78 2.59 10.92
CA VAL A 124 -8.77 1.76 9.72
C VAL A 124 -9.96 0.80 9.74
N PHE A 125 -10.66 0.64 8.61
CA PHE A 125 -11.76 -0.33 8.48
C PHE A 125 -11.30 -1.74 8.83
N ASP A 126 -12.09 -2.49 9.59
CA ASP A 126 -11.74 -3.81 10.12
C ASP A 126 -11.23 -4.78 9.05
N GLN A 127 -11.83 -4.77 7.86
CA GLN A 127 -11.44 -5.64 6.75
C GLN A 127 -10.05 -5.36 6.16
N TYR A 128 -9.44 -4.21 6.50
CA TYR A 128 -8.09 -3.84 6.10
C TYR A 128 -7.11 -3.87 7.28
N ARG A 129 -7.54 -4.31 8.45
CA ARG A 129 -6.68 -4.61 9.60
C ARG A 129 -6.22 -6.05 9.52
N ARG A 130 -4.97 -6.28 9.84
CA ARG A 130 -4.43 -7.64 9.84
C ARG A 130 -4.56 -8.26 11.22
N PRO A 131 -4.87 -9.57 11.33
CA PRO A 131 -5.13 -10.21 12.63
C PRO A 131 -3.97 -10.16 13.62
N ASP A 132 -2.75 -10.01 13.13
CA ASP A 132 -1.50 -9.98 13.92
C ASP A 132 -0.83 -8.60 13.91
N ASP A 133 -1.52 -7.57 13.40
CA ASP A 133 -1.04 -6.20 13.22
C ASP A 133 0.30 -6.08 12.45
N ARG A 134 0.67 -7.10 11.68
CA ARG A 134 1.88 -7.09 10.82
C ARG A 134 1.64 -6.28 9.55
N GLY A 135 1.49 -4.99 9.75
CA GLY A 135 1.10 -4.02 8.74
C GLY A 135 -0.36 -3.58 8.88
N VAL A 136 -0.63 -2.37 8.50
CA VAL A 136 -1.95 -1.72 8.59
C VAL A 136 -2.37 -1.17 7.23
N GLY A 137 -3.63 -1.40 6.85
CA GLY A 137 -4.20 -0.85 5.62
C GLY A 137 -4.14 0.67 5.63
N TYR A 138 -3.67 1.24 4.51
CA TYR A 138 -3.56 2.69 4.33
C TYR A 138 -4.46 3.18 3.21
N GLN A 139 -4.35 2.55 2.06
CA GLN A 139 -5.12 2.81 0.85
C GLN A 139 -5.53 1.48 0.21
N MET A 140 -6.45 1.54 -0.73
CA MET A 140 -6.71 0.44 -1.65
C MET A 140 -6.79 0.93 -3.10
N LEU A 141 -6.49 0.05 -4.02
CA LEU A 141 -6.88 0.18 -5.42
C LEU A 141 -8.10 -0.71 -5.62
N GLY A 142 -9.19 -0.15 -6.12
CA GLY A 142 -10.34 -0.95 -6.53
C GLY A 142 -10.05 -1.60 -7.87
N ILE A 143 -10.36 -2.89 -8.03
CA ILE A 143 -10.40 -3.54 -9.34
C ILE A 143 -11.86 -3.64 -9.72
N GLY A 144 -12.18 -3.15 -10.92
CA GLY A 144 -13.50 -3.22 -11.53
C GLY A 144 -13.37 -3.55 -13.02
N LEU A 145 -14.40 -3.26 -13.77
CA LEU A 145 -14.45 -3.53 -15.21
C LEU A 145 -14.18 -2.26 -16.01
N ILE A 146 -13.04 -2.20 -16.70
CA ILE A 146 -12.76 -1.19 -17.71
C ILE A 146 -13.28 -1.70 -19.06
N TYR A 147 -13.95 -0.84 -19.82
CA TYR A 147 -14.56 -1.22 -21.09
C TYR A 147 -14.41 -0.12 -22.15
N ASN A 148 -14.45 -0.51 -23.43
CA ASN A 148 -14.43 0.41 -24.55
C ASN A 148 -15.85 0.91 -24.86
N LYS A 149 -16.12 2.23 -24.73
CA LYS A 149 -17.44 2.86 -24.93
C LYS A 149 -17.90 2.86 -26.39
N ASP A 150 -16.99 2.73 -27.36
CA ASP A 150 -17.35 2.67 -28.79
C ASP A 150 -17.87 1.26 -29.17
N GLN A 151 -17.56 0.24 -28.34
CA GLN A 151 -17.95 -1.15 -28.57
C GLN A 151 -19.06 -1.62 -27.62
N VAL A 152 -19.10 -1.06 -26.41
CA VAL A 152 -20.02 -1.43 -25.34
C VAL A 152 -20.90 -0.23 -25.01
N SER A 153 -22.16 -0.25 -25.47
CA SER A 153 -23.11 0.85 -25.31
C SER A 153 -23.65 1.01 -23.90
N GLU A 154 -23.82 -0.10 -23.20
CA GLU A 154 -24.28 -0.12 -21.80
C GLU A 154 -23.12 -0.60 -20.91
N PRO A 155 -22.82 0.11 -19.81
CA PRO A 155 -21.76 -0.31 -18.90
C PRO A 155 -21.98 -1.75 -18.39
N PRO A 156 -20.93 -2.57 -18.29
CA PRO A 156 -21.04 -3.90 -17.66
C PRO A 156 -21.46 -3.75 -16.21
N THR A 157 -22.29 -4.66 -15.70
CA THR A 157 -22.86 -4.57 -14.36
C THR A 157 -22.43 -5.69 -13.41
N SER A 158 -21.87 -6.78 -13.95
CA SER A 158 -21.49 -7.95 -13.18
C SER A 158 -20.13 -8.49 -13.62
N TRP A 159 -19.40 -9.09 -12.71
CA TRP A 159 -18.21 -9.87 -13.05
C TRP A 159 -18.51 -11.01 -14.04
N SER A 160 -19.75 -11.52 -14.02
CA SER A 160 -20.19 -12.56 -14.95
C SER A 160 -20.19 -12.13 -16.41
N ASP A 161 -20.15 -10.82 -16.70
CA ASP A 161 -20.01 -10.31 -18.07
C ASP A 161 -18.73 -10.82 -18.76
N LEU A 162 -17.65 -11.07 -17.98
CA LEU A 162 -16.41 -11.64 -18.51
C LEU A 162 -16.59 -13.03 -19.13
N TRP A 163 -17.62 -13.77 -18.72
CA TRP A 163 -17.92 -15.13 -19.22
C TRP A 163 -19.16 -15.18 -20.11
N SER A 164 -19.81 -14.04 -20.34
CA SER A 164 -21.02 -14.01 -21.16
C SER A 164 -20.71 -14.16 -22.66
N GLU A 165 -21.63 -14.76 -23.41
CA GLU A 165 -21.51 -14.93 -24.86
C GLU A 165 -21.36 -13.59 -25.62
N GLY A 166 -21.89 -12.50 -25.05
CA GLY A 166 -21.78 -11.15 -25.62
C GLY A 166 -20.34 -10.65 -25.73
N TYR A 167 -19.44 -11.19 -24.92
CA TYR A 167 -18.02 -10.81 -24.89
C TYR A 167 -17.08 -11.90 -25.44
N ARG A 168 -17.60 -12.86 -26.19
CA ARG A 168 -16.80 -13.93 -26.80
C ARG A 168 -15.68 -13.38 -27.68
N GLY A 169 -14.42 -13.70 -27.37
CA GLY A 169 -13.23 -13.21 -28.04
C GLY A 169 -12.96 -11.70 -27.83
N ARG A 170 -13.52 -11.11 -26.75
CA ARG A 170 -13.45 -9.66 -26.47
C ARG A 170 -12.97 -9.31 -25.08
N VAL A 171 -12.65 -10.29 -24.24
CA VAL A 171 -12.11 -10.10 -22.91
C VAL A 171 -10.57 -10.09 -22.97
N THR A 172 -9.93 -9.18 -22.27
CA THR A 172 -8.49 -9.24 -22.02
C THR A 172 -8.22 -9.10 -20.53
N MET A 173 -7.15 -9.71 -20.06
CA MET A 173 -6.71 -9.60 -18.67
C MET A 173 -5.22 -9.93 -18.54
N PHE A 174 -4.65 -9.63 -17.39
CA PHE A 174 -3.28 -10.08 -17.10
C PHE A 174 -3.20 -11.60 -17.05
N ASP A 175 -2.09 -12.15 -17.56
CA ASP A 175 -1.83 -13.58 -17.54
C ASP A 175 -1.80 -14.06 -16.10
N TYR A 176 -2.78 -14.86 -15.74
CA TYR A 176 -2.95 -15.40 -14.41
C TYR A 176 -3.23 -14.33 -13.34
N ASP A 177 -4.37 -13.69 -13.39
CA ASP A 177 -4.89 -12.91 -12.27
C ASP A 177 -5.73 -13.81 -11.33
N THR A 178 -5.13 -14.24 -10.23
CA THR A 178 -5.77 -15.13 -9.25
C THR A 178 -7.08 -14.57 -8.71
N ARG A 179 -7.20 -13.23 -8.62
CA ARG A 179 -8.43 -12.57 -8.14
C ARG A 179 -9.62 -12.87 -9.04
N MET A 180 -9.37 -12.98 -10.35
CA MET A 180 -10.42 -13.34 -11.31
C MET A 180 -10.87 -14.79 -11.17
N MET A 181 -9.98 -15.68 -10.72
CA MET A 181 -10.33 -17.05 -10.37
C MET A 181 -11.20 -17.10 -9.11
N VAL A 182 -10.82 -16.33 -8.09
CA VAL A 182 -11.57 -16.23 -6.82
C VAL A 182 -12.97 -15.68 -7.06
N VAL A 183 -13.11 -14.59 -7.82
CA VAL A 183 -14.43 -14.02 -8.15
C VAL A 183 -15.28 -15.02 -8.92
N ALA A 184 -14.71 -15.66 -9.94
CA ALA A 184 -15.41 -16.69 -10.69
C ALA A 184 -15.90 -17.83 -9.78
N SER A 185 -15.06 -18.25 -8.83
CA SER A 185 -15.44 -19.29 -7.88
C SER A 185 -16.57 -18.84 -6.97
N ARG A 186 -16.46 -17.66 -6.33
CA ARG A 186 -17.49 -17.12 -5.44
C ARG A 186 -18.85 -16.96 -6.13
N LEU A 187 -18.87 -16.50 -7.36
CA LEU A 187 -20.11 -16.34 -8.13
C LEU A 187 -20.75 -17.66 -8.56
N ASN A 188 -19.99 -18.75 -8.54
CA ASN A 188 -20.48 -20.07 -8.97
C ASN A 188 -20.52 -21.08 -7.82
N GLY A 189 -20.65 -20.61 -6.56
CA GLY A 189 -20.90 -21.44 -5.38
C GLY A 189 -19.65 -22.02 -4.72
N GLY A 190 -18.46 -21.50 -5.07
CA GLY A 190 -17.19 -21.78 -4.40
C GLY A 190 -16.67 -20.60 -3.60
N ASP A 191 -15.42 -20.67 -3.25
CA ASP A 191 -14.62 -19.63 -2.56
C ASP A 191 -13.14 -19.93 -2.77
N GLU A 192 -12.23 -19.24 -2.04
CA GLU A 192 -10.79 -19.48 -2.12
C GLU A 192 -10.38 -20.89 -1.72
N ARG A 193 -11.16 -21.59 -0.90
CA ARG A 193 -10.91 -22.96 -0.46
C ARG A 193 -11.56 -24.02 -1.34
N ASN A 194 -12.44 -23.57 -2.24
CA ASN A 194 -13.08 -24.39 -3.26
C ASN A 194 -13.07 -23.66 -4.61
N MET A 195 -11.95 -23.73 -5.31
CA MET A 195 -11.71 -23.03 -6.57
C MET A 195 -12.22 -23.80 -7.81
N ASP A 196 -12.78 -24.98 -7.65
CA ASP A 196 -13.27 -25.79 -8.78
C ASP A 196 -14.29 -25.07 -9.64
N PRO A 197 -15.34 -24.41 -9.09
CA PRO A 197 -16.29 -23.68 -9.91
C PRO A 197 -15.66 -22.53 -10.72
N GLY A 198 -14.68 -21.85 -10.15
CA GLY A 198 -13.97 -20.77 -10.85
C GLY A 198 -13.14 -21.24 -12.04
N PHE A 199 -12.42 -22.36 -11.87
CA PHE A 199 -11.67 -22.97 -12.98
C PHE A 199 -12.59 -23.54 -14.04
N GLU A 200 -13.72 -24.15 -13.66
CA GLU A 200 -14.72 -24.65 -14.59
C GLU A 200 -15.26 -23.53 -15.48
N VAL A 201 -15.72 -22.43 -14.89
CA VAL A 201 -16.24 -21.27 -15.62
C VAL A 201 -15.20 -20.70 -16.61
N TRP A 202 -13.97 -20.48 -16.17
CA TRP A 202 -12.93 -19.97 -17.06
C TRP A 202 -12.52 -20.98 -18.15
N SER A 203 -12.52 -22.27 -17.82
CA SER A 203 -12.23 -23.35 -18.77
C SER A 203 -13.29 -23.45 -19.84
N GLU A 204 -14.59 -23.37 -19.48
CA GLU A 204 -15.71 -23.45 -20.41
C GLU A 204 -15.80 -22.20 -21.30
N ASN A 205 -15.41 -21.03 -20.77
CA ASN A 205 -15.49 -19.76 -21.47
C ASN A 205 -14.10 -19.21 -21.87
N ALA A 206 -13.09 -20.07 -22.01
CA ALA A 206 -11.75 -19.63 -22.40
C ALA A 206 -11.72 -18.86 -23.71
N GLU A 207 -12.61 -19.16 -24.64
CA GLU A 207 -12.76 -18.48 -25.93
C GLU A 207 -13.26 -17.04 -25.81
N ASN A 208 -13.75 -16.58 -24.64
CA ASN A 208 -14.03 -15.18 -24.39
C ASN A 208 -12.73 -14.35 -24.32
N LEU A 209 -11.62 -14.98 -23.93
CA LEU A 209 -10.32 -14.34 -23.83
C LEU A 209 -9.76 -14.06 -25.24
N LYS A 210 -9.65 -12.76 -25.58
CA LYS A 210 -8.95 -12.29 -26.77
C LYS A 210 -7.44 -12.46 -26.62
N ALA A 211 -6.91 -12.09 -25.45
CA ALA A 211 -5.49 -12.18 -25.13
C ALA A 211 -5.26 -12.14 -23.63
N LEU A 212 -4.19 -12.78 -23.18
CA LEU A 212 -3.58 -12.58 -21.87
C LEU A 212 -2.38 -11.66 -22.06
N VAL A 213 -2.26 -10.62 -21.24
CA VAL A 213 -1.22 -9.59 -21.32
C VAL A 213 -0.32 -9.58 -20.10
N ASP A 214 0.84 -8.93 -20.21
CA ASP A 214 1.86 -8.81 -19.15
C ASP A 214 2.21 -7.35 -18.83
N SER A 215 1.56 -6.38 -19.48
CA SER A 215 1.83 -4.96 -19.29
C SER A 215 0.57 -4.10 -19.43
N ASN A 216 0.59 -2.96 -18.72
CA ASN A 216 -0.47 -1.94 -18.78
C ASN A 216 -0.68 -1.43 -20.20
N ASP A 217 0.40 -1.22 -20.94
CA ASP A 217 0.34 -0.69 -22.30
C ASP A 217 -0.31 -1.69 -23.27
N ALA A 218 -0.01 -2.98 -23.12
CA ALA A 218 -0.64 -4.03 -23.92
C ALA A 218 -2.15 -4.09 -23.66
N LEU A 219 -2.58 -4.03 -22.38
CA LEU A 219 -3.99 -4.00 -22.01
C LEU A 219 -4.68 -2.75 -22.56
N LYS A 220 -4.11 -1.57 -22.35
CA LYS A 220 -4.64 -0.28 -22.86
C LYS A 220 -4.80 -0.32 -24.38
N ASN A 221 -3.79 -0.81 -25.11
CA ASN A 221 -3.81 -0.85 -26.56
C ASN A 221 -4.92 -1.77 -27.11
N LEU A 222 -5.11 -2.96 -26.53
CA LEU A 222 -6.20 -3.87 -26.93
C LEU A 222 -7.58 -3.26 -26.71
N LEU A 223 -7.77 -2.57 -25.58
CA LEU A 223 -9.03 -1.89 -25.28
C LEU A 223 -9.27 -0.70 -26.21
N VAL A 224 -8.29 0.19 -26.37
CA VAL A 224 -8.43 1.41 -27.19
C VAL A 224 -8.61 1.08 -28.67
N SER A 225 -7.97 0.03 -29.18
CA SER A 225 -8.16 -0.42 -30.57
C SER A 225 -9.52 -1.09 -30.81
N GLY A 226 -10.24 -1.51 -29.77
CA GLY A 226 -11.47 -2.30 -29.87
C GLY A 226 -11.24 -3.78 -30.20
N ASP A 227 -10.00 -4.26 -30.13
CA ASP A 227 -9.68 -5.69 -30.23
C ASP A 227 -10.22 -6.45 -29.01
N ALA A 228 -10.06 -5.88 -27.82
CA ALA A 228 -10.79 -6.27 -26.62
C ALA A 228 -11.81 -5.19 -26.26
N TRP A 229 -12.91 -5.59 -25.63
CA TRP A 229 -14.00 -4.69 -25.27
C TRP A 229 -14.08 -4.46 -23.77
N ILE A 230 -13.65 -5.43 -22.97
CA ILE A 230 -13.76 -5.42 -21.52
C ILE A 230 -12.52 -6.07 -20.88
N ALA A 231 -12.13 -5.57 -19.71
CA ALA A 231 -11.07 -6.13 -18.91
C ALA A 231 -11.30 -5.85 -17.41
N PRO A 232 -10.89 -6.74 -16.50
CA PRO A 232 -10.70 -6.40 -15.10
C PRO A 232 -9.47 -5.50 -14.96
N TRP A 233 -9.62 -4.33 -14.29
CA TRP A 233 -8.48 -3.43 -14.14
C TRP A 233 -8.59 -2.50 -12.92
N PHE A 234 -7.44 -1.95 -12.52
CA PHE A 234 -7.32 -1.03 -11.40
C PHE A 234 -8.00 0.32 -11.67
N SER A 235 -8.81 0.77 -10.72
CA SER A 235 -9.58 2.00 -10.81
C SER A 235 -8.73 3.27 -11.04
N PRO A 236 -7.60 3.52 -10.32
CA PRO A 236 -6.80 4.72 -10.56
C PRO A 236 -6.19 4.77 -11.95
N ILE A 237 -5.72 3.63 -12.45
CA ILE A 237 -5.11 3.54 -13.79
C ILE A 237 -6.17 3.74 -14.87
N SER A 238 -7.33 3.12 -14.70
CA SER A 238 -8.49 3.30 -15.60
C SER A 238 -8.92 4.76 -15.67
N TYR A 239 -8.99 5.43 -14.52
CA TYR A 239 -9.33 6.85 -14.42
C TYR A 239 -8.32 7.73 -15.20
N ILE A 240 -7.02 7.49 -15.02
CA ILE A 240 -5.97 8.25 -15.73
C ILE A 240 -6.15 8.09 -17.25
N TRP A 241 -6.34 6.88 -17.76
CA TRP A 241 -6.53 6.65 -19.19
C TRP A 241 -7.78 7.32 -19.76
N ILE A 242 -8.88 7.30 -18.98
CA ILE A 242 -10.13 8.00 -19.35
C ILE A 242 -9.91 9.52 -19.38
N LYS A 243 -9.22 10.06 -18.39
CA LYS A 243 -8.88 11.49 -18.29
C LYS A 243 -7.95 11.96 -19.41
N GLU A 244 -7.07 11.09 -19.88
CA GLU A 244 -6.22 11.32 -21.08
C GLU A 244 -6.99 11.27 -22.40
N GLY A 245 -8.28 10.98 -22.38
CA GLY A 245 -9.15 10.98 -23.56
C GLY A 245 -9.29 9.62 -24.26
N ALA A 246 -8.89 8.52 -23.63
CA ALA A 246 -9.17 7.20 -24.17
C ALA A 246 -10.71 6.95 -24.22
N PRO A 247 -11.25 6.26 -25.26
CA PRO A 247 -12.67 5.97 -25.40
C PRO A 247 -13.11 4.86 -24.43
N LEU A 248 -12.71 4.97 -23.17
CA LEU A 248 -12.93 3.95 -22.14
C LEU A 248 -13.94 4.42 -21.09
N GLY A 249 -14.62 3.47 -20.46
CA GLY A 249 -15.43 3.63 -19.29
C GLY A 249 -14.97 2.68 -18.20
N PHE A 250 -15.38 2.94 -16.95
CA PHE A 250 -15.14 2.07 -15.82
C PHE A 250 -16.45 1.80 -15.09
N ALA A 251 -16.68 0.57 -14.73
CA ALA A 251 -17.83 0.13 -13.96
C ALA A 251 -17.39 -0.67 -12.72
N VAL A 252 -18.09 -0.44 -11.63
CA VAL A 252 -18.01 -1.28 -10.43
C VAL A 252 -19.11 -2.31 -10.55
N PRO A 253 -18.80 -3.62 -10.58
CA PRO A 253 -19.81 -4.66 -10.62
C PRO A 253 -20.74 -4.61 -9.39
N GLU A 254 -21.98 -5.07 -9.55
CA GLU A 254 -22.97 -5.12 -8.47
C GLU A 254 -22.50 -5.97 -7.29
N GLU A 255 -21.66 -6.97 -7.53
CA GLU A 255 -21.06 -7.82 -6.50
C GLU A 255 -19.95 -7.09 -5.71
N GLY A 256 -19.56 -5.91 -6.14
CA GLY A 256 -18.49 -5.08 -5.56
C GLY A 256 -17.19 -5.13 -6.34
N ALA A 257 -16.38 -4.08 -6.17
CA ALA A 257 -14.99 -4.06 -6.64
C ALA A 257 -14.14 -5.04 -5.83
N ILE A 258 -13.05 -5.55 -6.43
CA ILE A 258 -12.07 -6.31 -5.67
C ILE A 258 -11.06 -5.34 -5.07
N ALA A 259 -10.83 -5.43 -3.76
CA ALA A 259 -9.83 -4.63 -3.08
C ALA A 259 -8.42 -5.15 -3.37
N PHE A 260 -7.52 -4.25 -3.70
CA PHE A 260 -6.09 -4.47 -3.71
C PHE A 260 -5.44 -3.55 -2.68
N PRO A 261 -5.33 -3.99 -1.42
CA PRO A 261 -4.85 -3.15 -0.34
C PRO A 261 -3.37 -2.79 -0.44
N ILE A 262 -3.08 -1.59 0.03
CA ILE A 262 -1.75 -1.06 0.26
C ILE A 262 -1.58 -0.89 1.76
N PHE A 263 -0.50 -1.39 2.29
CA PHE A 263 -0.21 -1.41 3.72
C PHE A 263 0.99 -0.55 4.06
N LEU A 264 0.95 0.06 5.22
CA LEU A 264 2.11 0.57 5.94
C LEU A 264 2.65 -0.56 6.81
N THR A 265 3.96 -0.79 6.79
CA THR A 265 4.61 -1.86 7.56
C THR A 265 5.86 -1.37 8.25
N ILE A 266 6.27 -2.09 9.29
CA ILE A 266 7.57 -1.98 9.94
C ILE A 266 8.30 -3.30 9.72
N ALA A 267 9.52 -3.26 9.23
CA ALA A 267 10.33 -4.45 8.99
C ALA A 267 10.88 -5.02 10.31
N LYS A 268 11.05 -6.32 10.38
CA LYS A 268 11.81 -6.95 11.46
C LYS A 268 13.29 -6.60 11.40
N GLY A 269 13.90 -6.50 12.57
CA GLY A 269 15.31 -6.15 12.74
C GLY A 269 15.54 -4.69 13.10
N VAL A 270 14.47 -3.88 13.19
CA VAL A 270 14.55 -2.51 13.74
C VAL A 270 14.78 -2.56 15.26
N ASP A 271 15.59 -1.63 15.77
CA ASP A 271 15.72 -1.42 17.20
C ASP A 271 14.54 -0.60 17.77
N ASP A 272 14.53 -0.35 19.08
CA ASP A 272 13.43 0.36 19.76
C ASP A 272 13.33 1.82 19.31
N ALA A 273 14.45 2.50 19.00
CA ALA A 273 14.47 3.88 18.56
C ALA A 273 13.96 3.99 17.10
N GLU A 274 14.43 3.12 16.24
CA GLU A 274 13.99 3.00 14.83
C GLU A 274 12.51 2.63 14.75
N ARG A 275 12.05 1.67 15.57
CA ARG A 275 10.64 1.27 15.67
C ARG A 275 9.78 2.45 16.07
N LYS A 276 10.23 3.25 17.04
CA LYS A 276 9.48 4.45 17.44
C LYS A 276 9.34 5.44 16.28
N VAL A 277 10.42 5.73 15.57
CA VAL A 277 10.38 6.63 14.39
C VAL A 277 9.42 6.09 13.35
N CYS A 278 9.50 4.81 13.01
CA CYS A 278 8.60 4.18 12.06
C CYS A 278 7.13 4.22 12.53
N SER A 279 6.87 3.97 13.81
CA SER A 279 5.52 4.04 14.37
C SER A 279 4.94 5.46 14.31
N ASP A 280 5.73 6.48 14.62
CA ASP A 280 5.31 7.89 14.55
C ASP A 280 4.94 8.28 13.10
N LEU A 281 5.75 7.85 12.12
CA LEU A 281 5.47 8.09 10.70
C LEU A 281 4.21 7.36 10.23
N VAL A 282 4.06 6.08 10.60
CA VAL A 282 2.87 5.27 10.29
C VAL A 282 1.63 5.92 10.90
N ASN A 283 1.70 6.31 12.18
CA ASN A 283 0.57 6.96 12.86
C ASN A 283 0.18 8.28 12.18
N THR A 284 1.17 9.10 11.80
CA THR A 284 0.93 10.38 11.14
C THR A 284 0.31 10.19 9.75
N LEU A 285 0.79 9.23 8.97
CA LEU A 285 0.23 8.91 7.65
C LEU A 285 -1.20 8.39 7.75
N LEU A 286 -1.53 7.61 8.77
CA LEU A 286 -2.88 7.09 9.02
C LEU A 286 -3.87 8.15 9.50
N SER A 287 -3.42 9.39 9.80
CA SER A 287 -4.38 10.44 10.11
C SER A 287 -5.37 10.63 8.96
N THR A 288 -6.62 10.92 9.28
CA THR A 288 -7.68 11.15 8.29
C THR A 288 -7.29 12.21 7.24
N GLU A 289 -6.57 13.26 7.67
CA GLU A 289 -6.07 14.32 6.79
C GLU A 289 -5.07 13.78 5.77
N ASN A 290 -4.01 13.10 6.23
CA ASN A 290 -2.94 12.59 5.36
C ASN A 290 -3.44 11.46 4.46
N ALA A 291 -4.26 10.54 4.99
CA ALA A 291 -4.85 9.48 4.20
C ALA A 291 -5.77 10.02 3.08
N SER A 292 -6.60 11.01 3.40
CA SER A 292 -7.44 11.70 2.42
C SER A 292 -6.61 12.39 1.35
N ARG A 293 -5.61 13.18 1.76
CA ARG A 293 -4.77 13.92 0.84
C ARG A 293 -3.95 13.01 -0.07
N TYR A 294 -3.43 11.90 0.47
CA TYR A 294 -2.75 10.90 -0.35
C TYR A 294 -3.68 10.31 -1.42
N GLY A 295 -4.90 9.90 -1.03
CA GLY A 295 -5.90 9.40 -1.97
C GLY A 295 -6.29 10.42 -3.04
N GLN A 296 -6.43 11.70 -2.65
CA GLN A 296 -6.74 12.78 -3.59
C GLN A 296 -5.65 13.00 -4.64
N LEU A 297 -4.37 12.85 -4.26
CA LEU A 297 -3.23 13.04 -5.14
C LEU A 297 -2.91 11.83 -6.02
N THR A 298 -3.18 10.64 -5.55
CA THR A 298 -2.80 9.38 -6.19
C THR A 298 -3.97 8.64 -6.84
N TYR A 299 -5.19 9.13 -6.63
CA TYR A 299 -6.45 8.47 -7.03
C TYR A 299 -6.65 7.08 -6.39
N SER A 300 -5.91 6.75 -5.34
CA SER A 300 -6.20 5.59 -4.51
C SER A 300 -7.32 5.90 -3.51
N ILE A 301 -7.91 4.87 -2.96
CA ILE A 301 -9.05 4.99 -2.05
C ILE A 301 -8.55 4.77 -0.62
N PRO A 302 -8.63 5.78 0.27
CA PRO A 302 -8.24 5.61 1.66
C PRO A 302 -9.15 4.61 2.38
N VAL A 303 -8.54 3.76 3.22
CA VAL A 303 -9.27 2.76 4.03
C VAL A 303 -9.38 3.19 5.50
N VAL A 304 -9.42 4.49 5.71
CA VAL A 304 -9.47 5.16 7.02
C VAL A 304 -10.83 5.83 7.21
N ASN A 305 -11.48 5.58 8.35
CA ASN A 305 -12.76 6.19 8.71
C ASN A 305 -12.68 7.72 8.69
N GLY A 306 -13.70 8.36 8.14
CA GLY A 306 -13.79 9.80 8.03
C GLY A 306 -12.91 10.42 6.96
N ALA A 307 -12.23 9.63 6.14
CA ALA A 307 -11.48 10.12 5.00
C ALA A 307 -12.40 10.85 4.01
N THR A 308 -11.82 11.83 3.31
CA THR A 308 -12.54 12.66 2.33
C THR A 308 -11.89 12.55 0.95
N ALA A 309 -12.70 12.71 -0.09
CA ALA A 309 -12.28 12.79 -1.48
C ALA A 309 -12.75 14.11 -2.10
N THR A 310 -12.22 14.45 -3.27
CA THR A 310 -12.69 15.59 -4.05
C THR A 310 -14.08 15.29 -4.62
N GLU A 311 -14.83 16.33 -5.00
CA GLU A 311 -16.13 16.18 -5.67
C GLU A 311 -16.00 15.36 -6.97
N GLU A 312 -14.92 15.59 -7.72
CA GLU A 312 -14.58 14.80 -8.92
C GLU A 312 -14.44 13.31 -8.61
N GLN A 313 -13.74 12.96 -7.52
CA GLN A 313 -13.57 11.56 -7.10
C GLN A 313 -14.90 10.95 -6.64
N MET A 314 -15.67 11.65 -5.82
CA MET A 314 -16.94 11.15 -5.32
C MET A 314 -18.00 10.94 -6.41
N SER A 315 -17.96 11.74 -7.48
CA SER A 315 -18.84 11.58 -8.64
C SER A 315 -18.39 10.49 -9.62
N ASN A 316 -17.19 9.95 -9.46
CA ASN A 316 -16.60 8.98 -10.36
C ASN A 316 -16.72 7.55 -9.79
N PRO A 317 -17.40 6.61 -10.48
CA PRO A 317 -17.54 5.23 -10.01
C PRO A 317 -16.21 4.54 -9.72
N ALA A 318 -15.13 4.92 -10.43
CA ALA A 318 -13.81 4.34 -10.23
C ALA A 318 -13.12 4.76 -8.93
N LEU A 319 -13.53 5.88 -8.32
CA LEU A 319 -12.79 6.56 -7.26
C LEU A 319 -13.63 6.88 -6.01
N ASN A 320 -14.92 6.55 -6.03
CA ASN A 320 -15.83 6.80 -4.92
C ASN A 320 -15.37 6.05 -3.66
N LEU A 321 -15.33 6.75 -2.51
CA LEU A 321 -14.89 6.17 -1.23
C LEU A 321 -15.75 5.00 -0.76
N GLU A 322 -17.03 4.95 -1.15
CA GLU A 322 -17.95 3.86 -0.81
C GLU A 322 -17.45 2.48 -1.30
N ILE A 323 -16.57 2.47 -2.33
CA ILE A 323 -15.93 1.25 -2.81
C ILE A 323 -15.13 0.58 -1.69
N ALA A 324 -14.44 1.33 -0.82
CA ALA A 324 -13.62 0.74 0.24
C ALA A 324 -14.46 -0.07 1.25
N GLU A 325 -15.68 0.37 1.52
CA GLU A 325 -16.57 -0.30 2.48
C GLU A 325 -17.23 -1.55 1.89
N SER A 326 -17.56 -1.52 0.58
CA SER A 326 -18.28 -2.58 -0.12
C SER A 326 -17.39 -3.56 -0.90
N ALA A 327 -16.07 -3.31 -0.95
CA ALA A 327 -15.16 -4.11 -1.74
C ALA A 327 -15.05 -5.56 -1.25
N ILE A 328 -14.92 -6.46 -2.21
CA ILE A 328 -14.54 -7.85 -1.96
C ILE A 328 -13.07 -7.85 -1.56
N VAL A 329 -12.77 -8.28 -0.34
CA VAL A 329 -11.39 -8.52 0.12
C VAL A 329 -11.13 -10.03 0.08
N PRO A 330 -10.31 -10.51 -0.88
CA PRO A 330 -9.93 -11.92 -0.92
C PRO A 330 -9.02 -12.31 0.25
N ASP A 331 -9.00 -13.59 0.61
CA ASP A 331 -8.01 -14.15 1.54
C ASP A 331 -6.64 -14.23 0.84
N TYR A 332 -5.94 -13.11 0.80
CA TYR A 332 -4.67 -12.98 0.10
C TYR A 332 -3.56 -13.89 0.66
N ASN A 333 -3.60 -14.22 1.95
CA ASN A 333 -2.63 -15.15 2.54
C ASN A 333 -2.83 -16.55 1.95
N PHE A 334 -4.06 -17.04 1.92
CA PHE A 334 -4.39 -18.33 1.33
C PHE A 334 -4.13 -18.34 -0.19
N ILE A 335 -4.46 -17.25 -0.88
CA ILE A 335 -4.14 -17.10 -2.31
C ILE A 335 -2.63 -17.22 -2.55
N ALA A 336 -1.79 -16.57 -1.74
CA ALA A 336 -0.34 -16.62 -1.89
C ALA A 336 0.20 -18.05 -1.72
N GLU A 337 -0.33 -18.81 -0.75
CA GLU A 337 0.00 -20.21 -0.52
C GLU A 337 -0.35 -21.08 -1.73
N MET A 338 -1.56 -20.92 -2.27
CA MET A 338 -2.10 -21.76 -3.34
C MET A 338 -1.69 -21.34 -4.75
N THR A 339 -1.13 -20.14 -4.91
CA THR A 339 -0.76 -19.58 -6.23
C THR A 339 0.06 -20.52 -7.12
N PRO A 340 1.09 -21.25 -6.64
CA PRO A 340 1.86 -22.16 -7.50
C PRO A 340 1.02 -23.32 -8.08
N GLU A 341 0.13 -23.89 -7.29
CA GLU A 341 -0.75 -24.97 -7.72
C GLU A 341 -1.80 -24.48 -8.72
N TRP A 342 -2.48 -23.38 -8.36
CA TRP A 342 -3.52 -22.81 -9.22
C TRP A 342 -2.98 -22.28 -10.55
N ARG A 343 -1.73 -21.78 -10.59
CA ARG A 343 -1.10 -21.39 -11.84
C ARG A 343 -0.88 -22.57 -12.77
N GLN A 344 -0.43 -23.71 -12.26
CA GLN A 344 -0.28 -24.93 -13.06
C GLN A 344 -1.65 -25.41 -13.59
N ARG A 345 -2.69 -25.27 -12.77
CA ARG A 345 -4.04 -25.61 -13.16
C ARG A 345 -4.57 -24.68 -14.25
N TRP A 346 -4.36 -23.36 -14.09
CA TRP A 346 -4.70 -22.34 -15.09
C TRP A 346 -4.04 -22.64 -16.44
N ASP A 347 -2.76 -22.90 -16.45
CA ASP A 347 -2.02 -23.20 -17.68
C ASP A 347 -2.58 -24.42 -18.40
N ARG A 348 -2.98 -25.45 -17.65
CA ARG A 348 -3.50 -26.73 -18.17
C ARG A 348 -4.96 -26.64 -18.61
N GLU A 349 -5.82 -25.97 -17.86
CA GLU A 349 -7.27 -26.04 -18.03
C GLU A 349 -7.85 -24.87 -18.81
N VAL A 350 -7.22 -23.70 -18.77
CA VAL A 350 -7.68 -22.48 -19.43
C VAL A 350 -6.75 -22.04 -20.55
N LYS A 351 -5.51 -21.71 -20.20
CA LYS A 351 -4.56 -21.11 -21.16
C LYS A 351 -4.23 -22.04 -22.33
N PHE A 352 -4.19 -23.34 -22.13
CA PHE A 352 -3.99 -24.31 -23.21
C PHE A 352 -5.05 -24.22 -24.32
N LYS A 353 -6.28 -23.81 -23.99
CA LYS A 353 -7.41 -23.66 -24.96
C LYS A 353 -7.30 -22.41 -25.83
N LEU A 354 -6.41 -21.47 -25.50
CA LEU A 354 -6.18 -20.23 -26.26
C LEU A 354 -5.17 -20.39 -27.41
N ARG A 355 -4.66 -21.59 -27.65
CA ARG A 355 -3.64 -21.89 -28.67
C ARG A 355 -4.25 -22.34 -29.98
#